data_cc654fd3fe986ed2b4fcd7de66ca9019
#
_entry.id   cc654fd3fe986ed2b4fcd7de66ca9019
#
_cell.length_a   1.000
_cell.length_b   1.000
_cell.length_c   1.000
_cell.angle_alpha   90.00
_cell.angle_beta   90.00
_cell.angle_gamma   90.00
#
_symmetry.space_group_name_H-M   'P 1'
#
loop_
_entity.id
_entity.type
_entity.pdbx_description
1 polymer ?
#
loop_
_entity_poly.entity_id
_entity_poly.type
_entity_poly.pdbx_seq_one_letter_code
_entity_poly.pdbx_strand_id
1 'polypeptide(L)'
;IGAVAAPAAGLHFTEILLKKLELKGVKIVNITSHTGLGTFKDIDVEDLTKHKMDSENYSIPEETALAVNYALDNNKKVFAVGTSSMKTLETAVTANDRLKSKSGWTDKFIFPPYEFKICSAMITNFHSPKSTLLMMATAFGGFDTIMKAYKVAIKEKYMFHTYGDAIIII
;
A
#
# COMPACT_ATOMS: atom_id res chain seq x y z
N ILE A 1 1.58 15.40 13.21
CA ILE A 1 1.49 16.65 12.43
C ILE A 1 2.12 16.39 11.08
N GLY A 2 1.43 16.71 9.97
CA GLY A 2 1.99 16.61 8.61
C GLY A 2 1.29 15.65 7.65
N ALA A 3 0.32 14.84 8.09
CA ALA A 3 -0.54 14.04 7.23
C ALA A 3 -1.99 14.50 7.34
N VAL A 4 -2.74 14.39 6.23
CA VAL A 4 -4.19 14.72 6.19
C VAL A 4 -5.07 13.47 6.23
N ALA A 5 -4.48 12.29 6.16
CA ALA A 5 -5.19 11.02 6.19
C ALA A 5 -4.67 10.12 7.32
N ALA A 6 -5.62 9.41 7.95
CA ALA A 6 -5.30 8.31 8.84
C ALA A 6 -4.93 7.05 8.05
N PRO A 7 -4.14 6.11 8.63
CA PRO A 7 -3.81 4.84 7.99
C PRO A 7 -5.02 3.89 8.03
N ALA A 8 -6.05 4.15 7.20
CA ALA A 8 -7.34 3.49 7.24
C ALA A 8 -7.24 1.96 7.27
N ALA A 9 -6.41 1.37 6.42
CA ALA A 9 -6.19 -0.08 6.41
C ALA A 9 -5.55 -0.58 7.72
N GLY A 10 -4.67 0.21 8.33
CA GLY A 10 -4.06 -0.10 9.62
C GLY A 10 -5.05 -0.08 10.79
N LEU A 11 -6.12 0.73 10.70
CA LEU A 11 -7.14 0.80 11.75
C LEU A 11 -7.93 -0.50 11.94
N HIS A 12 -7.93 -1.40 10.93
CA HIS A 12 -8.51 -2.74 11.08
C HIS A 12 -7.71 -3.66 12.02
N PHE A 13 -6.44 -3.33 12.27
CA PHE A 13 -5.56 -4.13 13.12
C PHE A 13 -5.65 -3.66 14.57
N THR A 14 -6.59 -4.26 15.32
CA THR A 14 -6.68 -4.03 16.76
C THR A 14 -5.44 -4.57 17.48
N GLU A 15 -5.15 -4.05 18.68
CA GLU A 15 -4.05 -4.55 19.51
C GLU A 15 -4.13 -6.07 19.75
N ILE A 16 -5.35 -6.58 19.95
CA ILE A 16 -5.61 -8.03 20.12
C ILE A 16 -5.22 -8.79 18.85
N LEU A 17 -5.57 -8.27 17.67
CA LEU A 17 -5.22 -8.91 16.39
C LEU A 17 -3.71 -8.88 16.17
N LEU A 18 -3.06 -7.74 16.40
CA LEU A 18 -1.61 -7.61 16.29
C LEU A 18 -0.92 -8.62 17.21
N LYS A 19 -1.34 -8.73 18.47
CA LYS A 19 -0.78 -9.70 19.42
C LYS A 19 -0.98 -11.15 18.96
N LYS A 20 -2.15 -11.50 18.42
CA LYS A 20 -2.40 -12.83 17.85
C LYS A 20 -1.49 -13.15 16.66
N LEU A 21 -1.20 -12.16 15.81
CA LEU A 21 -0.30 -12.33 14.67
C LEU A 21 1.14 -12.54 15.16
N GLU A 22 1.61 -11.75 16.11
CA GLU A 22 2.94 -11.92 16.73
C GLU A 22 3.11 -13.32 17.35
N LEU A 23 2.10 -13.82 18.10
CA LEU A 23 2.12 -15.16 18.68
C LEU A 23 2.18 -16.27 17.61
N LYS A 24 1.73 -15.99 16.39
CA LYS A 24 1.87 -16.89 15.22
C LYS A 24 3.19 -16.71 14.48
N GLY A 25 4.10 -15.88 14.99
CA GLY A 25 5.42 -15.65 14.39
C GLY A 25 5.43 -14.61 13.26
N VAL A 26 4.37 -13.82 13.10
CA VAL A 26 4.37 -12.72 12.13
C VAL A 26 5.17 -11.56 12.72
N LYS A 27 6.22 -11.13 12.02
CA LYS A 27 6.97 -9.93 12.37
C LYS A 27 6.21 -8.70 11.89
N ILE A 28 5.89 -7.81 12.81
CA ILE A 28 5.20 -6.54 12.53
C ILE A 28 6.23 -5.43 12.63
N VAL A 29 6.33 -4.61 11.58
CA VAL A 29 7.25 -3.45 11.52
C VAL A 29 6.51 -2.26 10.93
N ASN A 30 6.99 -1.06 11.22
CA ASN A 30 6.31 0.17 10.88
C ASN A 30 7.16 1.04 9.93
N ILE A 31 6.46 1.84 9.15
CA ILE A 31 7.01 2.96 8.40
C ILE A 31 6.23 4.22 8.78
N THR A 32 6.79 5.38 8.48
CA THR A 32 6.06 6.66 8.54
C THR A 32 5.84 7.18 7.13
N SER A 33 4.60 7.58 6.82
CA SER A 33 4.26 8.26 5.57
C SER A 33 3.33 9.43 5.88
N HIS A 34 3.65 10.60 5.35
CA HIS A 34 2.85 11.81 5.49
C HIS A 34 2.02 12.01 4.23
N THR A 35 0.85 11.35 4.19
CA THR A 35 -0.06 11.42 3.05
C THR A 35 -0.69 12.80 2.93
N GLY A 36 -0.53 13.45 1.78
CA GLY A 36 -1.08 14.76 1.44
C GLY A 36 -2.42 14.68 0.72
N LEU A 37 -3.05 15.84 0.49
CA LEU A 37 -4.32 15.95 -0.25
C LEU A 37 -4.21 15.44 -1.70
N GLY A 38 -3.03 15.54 -2.30
CA GLY A 38 -2.79 15.11 -3.68
C GLY A 38 -3.07 13.63 -3.93
N THR A 39 -2.91 12.78 -2.92
CA THR A 39 -3.24 11.35 -3.04
C THR A 39 -4.73 11.10 -3.32
N PHE A 40 -5.60 12.03 -2.95
CA PHE A 40 -7.06 11.93 -3.13
C PHE A 40 -7.57 12.68 -4.36
N LYS A 41 -6.70 13.30 -5.15
CA LYS A 41 -7.08 13.91 -6.43
C LYS A 41 -7.44 12.83 -7.44
N ASP A 42 -8.53 13.04 -8.16
CA ASP A 42 -8.89 12.18 -9.27
C ASP A 42 -7.85 12.25 -10.38
N ILE A 43 -7.69 11.13 -11.09
CA ILE A 43 -6.89 11.07 -12.31
C ILE A 43 -7.73 11.69 -13.42
N ASP A 44 -7.30 12.87 -13.90
CA ASP A 44 -7.97 13.66 -14.94
C ASP A 44 -7.08 13.75 -16.19
N VAL A 45 -6.53 12.62 -16.60
CA VAL A 45 -5.72 12.47 -17.82
C VAL A 45 -6.04 11.15 -18.49
N GLU A 46 -6.06 11.13 -19.82
CA GLU A 46 -6.21 9.89 -20.60
C GLU A 46 -4.93 9.05 -20.58
N ASP A 47 -3.79 9.71 -20.67
CA ASP A 47 -2.46 9.09 -20.59
C ASP A 47 -1.95 9.14 -19.15
N LEU A 48 -1.97 8.00 -18.46
CA LEU A 48 -1.57 7.88 -17.06
C LEU A 48 -0.13 8.34 -16.81
N THR A 49 0.74 8.28 -17.80
CA THR A 49 2.13 8.77 -17.66
C THR A 49 2.23 10.28 -17.45
N LYS A 50 1.17 11.01 -17.78
CA LYS A 50 1.09 12.46 -17.60
C LYS A 50 0.49 12.88 -16.25
N HIS A 51 -0.05 11.94 -15.49
CA HIS A 51 -0.54 12.22 -14.15
C HIS A 51 0.63 12.54 -13.21
N LYS A 52 0.52 13.67 -12.50
CA LYS A 52 1.53 14.10 -11.53
C LYS A 52 1.01 13.92 -10.12
N MET A 53 1.71 13.10 -9.35
CA MET A 53 1.48 12.97 -7.91
C MET A 53 2.13 14.12 -7.16
N ASP A 54 1.46 14.59 -6.12
CA ASP A 54 2.12 15.47 -5.15
C ASP A 54 3.18 14.66 -4.38
N SER A 55 4.29 15.32 -4.06
CA SER A 55 5.37 14.68 -3.32
C SER A 55 5.00 14.53 -1.84
N GLU A 56 5.21 13.36 -1.27
CA GLU A 56 4.91 13.01 0.11
C GLU A 56 6.15 12.55 0.87
N ASN A 57 6.29 13.01 2.11
CA ASN A 57 7.42 12.62 2.95
C ASN A 57 7.22 11.22 3.52
N TYR A 58 8.31 10.45 3.58
CA TYR A 58 8.30 9.12 4.20
C TYR A 58 9.57 8.84 4.99
N SER A 59 9.49 7.89 5.91
CA SER A 59 10.63 7.35 6.64
C SER A 59 10.50 5.85 6.84
N ILE A 60 11.57 5.12 6.51
CA ILE A 60 11.71 3.67 6.72
C ILE A 60 12.81 3.46 7.74
N PRO A 61 12.49 3.03 8.98
CA PRO A 61 13.47 2.68 9.97
C PRO A 61 14.39 1.52 9.54
N GLU A 62 15.58 1.46 10.10
CA GLU A 62 16.53 0.37 9.83
C GLU A 62 15.96 -1.00 10.22
N GLU A 63 15.29 -1.09 11.38
CA GLU A 63 14.64 -2.31 11.82
C GLU A 63 13.64 -2.83 10.75
N THR A 64 12.86 -1.94 10.15
CA THR A 64 11.91 -2.29 9.09
C THR A 64 12.62 -2.81 7.87
N ALA A 65 13.67 -2.13 7.41
CA ALA A 65 14.44 -2.55 6.24
C ALA A 65 15.09 -3.93 6.47
N LEU A 66 15.67 -4.16 7.64
CA LEU A 66 16.27 -5.45 8.01
C LEU A 66 15.24 -6.58 8.05
N ALA A 67 14.07 -6.34 8.68
CA ALA A 67 13.01 -7.35 8.77
C ALA A 67 12.42 -7.71 7.40
N VAL A 68 12.19 -6.72 6.53
CA VAL A 68 11.70 -6.94 5.17
C VAL A 68 12.74 -7.71 4.34
N ASN A 69 14.00 -7.30 4.38
CA ASN A 69 15.06 -7.97 3.64
C ASN A 69 15.26 -9.41 4.13
N TYR A 70 15.19 -9.66 5.44
CA TYR A 70 15.18 -11.01 5.97
C TYR A 70 14.03 -11.86 5.42
N ALA A 71 12.83 -11.29 5.30
CA ALA A 71 11.69 -11.99 4.72
C ALA A 71 11.93 -12.34 3.25
N LEU A 72 12.47 -11.41 2.45
CA LEU A 72 12.81 -11.62 1.04
C LEU A 72 13.90 -12.71 0.88
N ASP A 73 14.96 -12.66 1.68
CA ASP A 73 16.07 -13.63 1.64
C ASP A 73 15.63 -15.06 2.04
N ASN A 74 14.56 -15.17 2.82
CA ASN A 74 14.00 -16.46 3.26
C ASN A 74 12.70 -16.84 2.53
N ASN A 75 12.40 -16.24 1.37
CA ASN A 75 11.20 -16.48 0.57
C ASN A 75 9.90 -16.38 1.37
N LYS A 76 9.85 -15.48 2.34
CA LYS A 76 8.64 -15.18 3.12
C LYS A 76 7.88 -14.04 2.50
N LYS A 77 6.57 -14.02 2.73
CA LYS A 77 5.69 -12.96 2.21
C LYS A 77 5.86 -11.66 2.98
N VAL A 78 5.88 -10.56 2.25
CA VAL A 78 5.84 -9.19 2.78
C VAL A 78 4.45 -8.60 2.49
N PHE A 79 3.70 -8.28 3.54
CA PHE A 79 2.38 -7.68 3.46
C PHE A 79 2.47 -6.17 3.66
N ALA A 80 2.08 -5.39 2.66
CA ALA A 80 1.87 -3.96 2.83
C ALA A 80 0.45 -3.71 3.36
N VAL A 81 0.35 -3.08 4.52
CA VAL A 81 -0.93 -2.62 5.07
C VAL A 81 -1.12 -1.15 4.74
N GLY A 82 -1.99 -0.88 3.78
CA GLY A 82 -2.25 0.43 3.19
C GLY A 82 -1.47 0.68 1.91
N THR A 83 -2.10 1.43 0.99
CA THR A 83 -1.50 1.87 -0.27
C THR A 83 -0.30 2.79 -0.06
N SER A 84 -0.31 3.62 0.99
CA SER A 84 0.84 4.45 1.38
C SER A 84 2.05 3.61 1.78
N SER A 85 1.83 2.50 2.48
CA SER A 85 2.89 1.54 2.82
C SER A 85 3.46 0.90 1.56
N MET A 86 2.60 0.42 0.66
CA MET A 86 3.02 -0.13 -0.63
C MET A 86 3.87 0.87 -1.42
N LYS A 87 3.38 2.10 -1.61
CA LYS A 87 4.10 3.16 -2.32
C LYS A 87 5.47 3.44 -1.70
N THR A 88 5.53 3.53 -0.38
CA THR A 88 6.76 3.83 0.36
C THR A 88 7.79 2.71 0.20
N LEU A 89 7.39 1.45 0.37
CA LEU A 89 8.28 0.30 0.22
C LEU A 89 8.83 0.20 -1.21
N GLU A 90 7.97 0.33 -2.22
CA GLU A 90 8.37 0.30 -3.63
C GLU A 90 9.16 1.54 -4.08
N THR A 91 9.16 2.63 -3.31
CA THR A 91 10.02 3.81 -3.55
C THR A 91 11.46 3.59 -3.09
N ALA A 92 11.66 2.84 -2.01
CA ALA A 92 12.97 2.67 -1.39
C ALA A 92 13.71 1.40 -1.82
N VAL A 93 13.29 0.81 -2.94
CA VAL A 93 13.93 -0.37 -3.54
C VAL A 93 15.31 -0.02 -4.07
N THR A 94 16.29 -0.85 -3.78
CA THR A 94 17.65 -0.79 -4.33
C THR A 94 17.75 -1.52 -5.66
N ALA A 95 18.86 -1.33 -6.39
CA ALA A 95 19.15 -2.04 -7.64
C ALA A 95 19.17 -3.59 -7.48
N ASN A 96 19.36 -4.08 -6.27
CA ASN A 96 19.38 -5.51 -5.96
C ASN A 96 18.04 -6.03 -5.42
N ASP A 97 16.95 -5.31 -5.67
CA ASP A 97 15.60 -5.64 -5.18
C ASP A 97 15.55 -5.83 -3.65
N ARG A 98 16.23 -4.96 -2.91
CA ARG A 98 16.22 -4.91 -1.44
C ARG A 98 15.73 -3.58 -0.93
N LEU A 99 15.09 -3.58 0.23
CA LEU A 99 14.61 -2.38 0.88
C LEU A 99 15.76 -1.64 1.56
N LYS A 100 15.85 -0.33 1.34
CA LYS A 100 16.82 0.54 2.01
C LYS A 100 16.15 1.32 3.14
N SER A 101 16.78 1.34 4.32
CA SER A 101 16.45 2.32 5.37
C SER A 101 16.73 3.72 4.84
N LYS A 102 15.69 4.56 4.80
CA LYS A 102 15.76 5.88 4.20
C LYS A 102 14.60 6.75 4.64
N SER A 103 14.87 8.03 4.81
CA SER A 103 13.86 9.09 4.83
C SER A 103 13.97 9.93 3.57
N GLY A 104 12.85 10.42 3.06
CA GLY A 104 12.83 11.20 1.83
C GLY A 104 11.44 11.60 1.38
N TRP A 105 11.33 11.95 0.13
CA TRP A 105 10.10 12.34 -0.53
C TRP A 105 9.82 11.41 -1.71
N THR A 106 8.55 11.15 -1.99
CA THR A 106 8.11 10.33 -3.11
C THR A 106 6.88 10.92 -3.78
N ASP A 107 6.94 11.01 -5.08
CA ASP A 107 5.84 11.31 -5.99
C ASP A 107 5.52 10.09 -6.88
N LYS A 108 5.94 8.90 -6.43
CA LYS A 108 5.75 7.67 -7.19
C LYS A 108 4.26 7.41 -7.46
N PHE A 109 3.90 7.32 -8.74
CA PHE A 109 2.61 6.87 -9.21
C PHE A 109 2.71 5.43 -9.71
N ILE A 110 1.99 4.52 -9.07
CA ILE A 110 1.97 3.09 -9.42
C ILE A 110 0.67 2.80 -10.16
N PHE A 111 0.79 2.37 -11.42
CA PHE A 111 -0.31 1.99 -12.31
C PHE A 111 0.14 0.84 -13.24
N PRO A 112 -0.78 0.08 -13.85
CA PRO A 112 -0.41 -1.03 -14.75
C PRO A 112 0.27 -0.56 -16.05
N PRO A 113 1.31 -1.28 -16.55
CA PRO A 113 1.97 -2.39 -15.89
C PRO A 113 3.02 -1.92 -14.88
N TYR A 114 3.08 -2.56 -13.71
CA TYR A 114 4.10 -2.30 -12.69
C TYR A 114 4.61 -3.61 -12.10
N GLU A 115 5.93 -3.74 -11.97
CA GLU A 115 6.56 -4.90 -11.35
C GLU A 115 6.94 -4.60 -9.89
N PHE A 116 6.19 -5.19 -8.95
CA PHE A 116 6.45 -5.04 -7.52
C PHE A 116 7.67 -5.86 -7.11
N LYS A 117 8.56 -5.26 -6.33
CA LYS A 117 9.84 -5.87 -5.93
C LYS A 117 9.88 -6.30 -4.48
N ILE A 118 9.15 -5.60 -3.61
CA ILE A 118 9.19 -5.82 -2.16
C ILE A 118 7.96 -6.57 -1.68
N CYS A 119 6.78 -6.12 -2.10
CA CYS A 119 5.54 -6.59 -1.52
C CYS A 119 4.96 -7.77 -2.29
N SER A 120 4.62 -8.83 -1.58
CA SER A 120 3.96 -10.04 -2.12
C SER A 120 2.46 -10.12 -1.75
N ALA A 121 1.96 -9.19 -0.95
CA ALA A 121 0.56 -9.05 -0.62
C ALA A 121 0.24 -7.62 -0.18
N MET A 122 -1.00 -7.19 -0.39
CA MET A 122 -1.50 -5.88 0.00
C MET A 122 -2.82 -6.01 0.75
N ILE A 123 -2.96 -5.25 1.84
CA ILE A 123 -4.22 -5.07 2.56
C ILE A 123 -4.59 -3.60 2.42
N THR A 124 -5.77 -3.33 1.90
CA THR A 124 -6.23 -1.96 1.69
C THR A 124 -7.75 -1.85 1.80
N ASN A 125 -8.28 -0.65 2.02
CA ASN A 125 -9.71 -0.40 1.93
C ASN A 125 -10.15 -0.36 0.45
N PHE A 126 -11.46 -0.40 0.21
CA PHE A 126 -12.01 -0.15 -1.13
C PHE A 126 -11.94 1.34 -1.48
N HIS A 127 -11.50 1.64 -2.69
CA HIS A 127 -11.20 2.99 -3.18
C HIS A 127 -12.19 3.49 -4.22
N SER A 128 -12.26 4.82 -4.39
CA SER A 128 -13.08 5.47 -5.40
C SER A 128 -12.64 5.13 -6.83
N PRO A 129 -13.56 5.16 -7.80
CA PRO A 129 -13.21 5.21 -9.21
C PRO A 129 -12.25 6.37 -9.51
N LYS A 130 -11.42 6.24 -10.53
CA LYS A 130 -10.43 7.23 -10.97
C LYS A 130 -9.38 7.63 -9.92
N SER A 131 -9.31 6.94 -8.78
CA SER A 131 -8.29 7.24 -7.78
C SER A 131 -6.96 6.55 -8.09
N THR A 132 -5.86 7.22 -7.72
CA THR A 132 -4.51 6.65 -7.79
C THR A 132 -4.38 5.38 -6.94
N LEU A 133 -5.20 5.28 -5.88
CA LEU A 133 -5.25 4.14 -4.97
C LEU A 133 -5.86 2.90 -5.63
N LEU A 134 -6.95 3.07 -6.42
CA LEU A 134 -7.52 1.98 -7.21
C LEU A 134 -6.56 1.54 -8.31
N MET A 135 -5.85 2.49 -8.96
CA MET A 135 -4.82 2.16 -9.95
C MET A 135 -3.74 1.26 -9.36
N MET A 136 -3.26 1.56 -8.16
CA MET A 136 -2.29 0.72 -7.47
C MET A 136 -2.84 -0.68 -7.18
N ALA A 137 -4.08 -0.78 -6.70
CA ALA A 137 -4.72 -2.07 -6.44
C ALA A 137 -4.84 -2.90 -7.73
N THR A 138 -5.22 -2.27 -8.85
CA THR A 138 -5.30 -2.94 -10.15
C THR A 138 -3.93 -3.32 -10.72
N ALA A 139 -2.91 -2.51 -10.49
CA ALA A 139 -1.53 -2.84 -10.85
C ALA A 139 -1.03 -4.09 -10.09
N PHE A 140 -1.44 -4.25 -8.82
CA PHE A 140 -1.01 -5.36 -7.97
C PHE A 140 -1.82 -6.64 -8.22
N GLY A 141 -3.15 -6.56 -8.22
CA GLY A 141 -4.04 -7.73 -8.29
C GLY A 141 -4.55 -8.06 -9.69
N GLY A 142 -4.17 -7.27 -10.70
CA GLY A 142 -4.69 -7.35 -12.05
C GLY A 142 -6.07 -6.70 -12.21
N PHE A 143 -6.25 -5.95 -13.30
CA PHE A 143 -7.45 -5.15 -13.53
C PHE A 143 -8.74 -5.96 -13.43
N ASP A 144 -8.83 -7.07 -14.19
CA ASP A 144 -10.05 -7.87 -14.26
C ASP A 144 -10.41 -8.50 -12.91
N THR A 145 -9.43 -8.98 -12.16
CA THR A 145 -9.61 -9.60 -10.85
C THR A 145 -10.13 -8.57 -9.84
N ILE A 146 -9.49 -7.41 -9.78
CA ILE A 146 -9.89 -6.33 -8.87
C ILE A 146 -11.27 -5.81 -9.22
N MET A 147 -11.57 -5.59 -10.50
CA MET A 147 -12.90 -5.12 -10.91
C MET A 147 -14.01 -6.14 -10.65
N LYS A 148 -13.72 -7.45 -10.76
CA LYS A 148 -14.65 -8.49 -10.33
C LYS A 148 -14.89 -8.46 -8.83
N ALA A 149 -13.82 -8.34 -8.02
CA ALA A 149 -13.93 -8.23 -6.56
C ALA A 149 -14.75 -7.00 -6.14
N TYR A 150 -14.54 -5.86 -6.78
CA TYR A 150 -15.33 -4.64 -6.54
C TYR A 150 -16.81 -4.80 -6.88
N LYS A 151 -17.15 -5.47 -7.99
CA LYS A 151 -18.54 -5.80 -8.32
C LYS A 151 -19.21 -6.67 -7.25
N VAL A 152 -18.48 -7.66 -6.75
CA VAL A 152 -18.97 -8.52 -5.65
C VAL A 152 -19.12 -7.70 -4.37
N ALA A 153 -18.15 -6.87 -4.02
CA ALA A 153 -18.19 -6.02 -2.83
C ALA A 153 -19.42 -5.09 -2.85
N ILE A 154 -19.71 -4.46 -3.99
CA ILE A 154 -20.90 -3.61 -4.16
C ILE A 154 -22.18 -4.43 -3.98
N LYS A 155 -22.27 -5.60 -4.62
CA LYS A 155 -23.44 -6.48 -4.51
C LYS A 155 -23.70 -6.95 -3.09
N GLU A 156 -22.64 -7.29 -2.36
CA GLU A 156 -22.68 -7.77 -0.97
C GLU A 156 -22.69 -6.61 0.04
N LYS A 157 -22.80 -5.36 -0.42
CA LYS A 157 -22.91 -4.14 0.39
C LYS A 157 -21.73 -3.88 1.32
N TYR A 158 -20.53 -4.24 0.90
CA TYR A 158 -19.31 -3.80 1.58
C TYR A 158 -19.21 -2.28 1.59
N MET A 159 -18.70 -1.73 2.69
CA MET A 159 -18.49 -0.31 2.84
C MET A 159 -17.18 0.12 2.20
N PHE A 160 -17.19 1.27 1.54
CA PHE A 160 -16.05 1.83 0.82
C PHE A 160 -15.41 2.98 1.61
N HIS A 161 -14.20 3.38 1.20
CA HIS A 161 -13.44 4.52 1.72
C HIS A 161 -12.87 4.32 3.14
N THR A 162 -12.60 5.43 3.84
CA THR A 162 -11.74 5.49 5.04
C THR A 162 -12.22 4.62 6.20
N TYR A 163 -13.51 4.56 6.45
CA TYR A 163 -14.10 3.74 7.52
C TYR A 163 -14.84 2.51 6.98
N GLY A 164 -14.57 2.18 5.73
CA GLY A 164 -15.15 1.02 5.08
C GLY A 164 -14.37 -0.26 5.33
N ASP A 165 -14.80 -1.31 4.63
CA ASP A 165 -14.20 -2.63 4.70
C ASP A 165 -12.84 -2.68 3.99
N ALA A 166 -12.07 -3.74 4.27
CA ALA A 166 -10.78 -3.97 3.66
C ALA A 166 -10.78 -5.19 2.75
N ILE A 167 -9.87 -5.18 1.78
CA ILE A 167 -9.58 -6.30 0.88
C ILE A 167 -8.13 -6.73 1.05
N ILE A 168 -7.89 -8.04 1.02
CA ILE A 168 -6.55 -8.63 0.93
C ILE A 168 -6.34 -9.08 -0.50
N ILE A 169 -5.22 -8.64 -1.10
CA ILE A 169 -4.80 -9.00 -2.45
C ILE A 169 -3.48 -9.78 -2.33
N ILE A 170 -3.44 -11.01 -2.85
CA ILE A 170 -2.31 -11.96 -2.72
C ILE A 170 -1.97 -12.59 -4.06
#